data_219c9165fbc02d295859d18d5ff3aa90
#
_entry.id   219c9165fbc02d295859d18d5ff3aa90
#
_cell.length_a   1.000
_cell.length_b   1.000
_cell.length_c   1.000
_cell.angle_alpha   90.00
_cell.angle_beta   90.00
_cell.angle_gamma   90.00
#
_symmetry.space_group_name_H-M   'P 1'
#
loop_
_entity.id
_entity.type
_entity.pdbx_description
1 polymer ?
#
loop_
_entity_poly.entity_id
_entity_poly.type
_entity_poly.pdbx_seq_one_letter_code
_entity_poly.pdbx_strand_id
1 'polypeptide(L)'
;TWVIFNIGDARVYLLRDNMLSQVTRDHSRVQILIETGELTPEQARRDPRRNIVTRALGGGIADSGVPDLYTVPVAAGDRFLICSDGLSDELDDEAIATVLAAGCTAQRTAELLVAASLEGGGHDNTTAVVVDSLQVPTPPLGARAFHPGDASSQGAQ
;
A
#
# COMPACT_ATOMS: atom_id res chain seq x y z
N THR A 1 -12.27 10.99 -0.64
CA THR A 1 -11.07 10.49 -1.31
C THR A 1 -10.03 10.12 -0.28
N TRP A 2 -9.47 8.93 -0.40
CA TRP A 2 -8.23 8.55 0.26
C TRP A 2 -7.06 9.16 -0.47
N VAL A 3 -6.10 9.68 0.25
CA VAL A 3 -4.82 10.15 -0.29
C VAL A 3 -3.74 9.26 0.33
N ILE A 4 -3.01 8.57 -0.52
CA ILE A 4 -1.96 7.63 -0.14
C ILE A 4 -0.66 8.13 -0.75
N PHE A 5 0.41 8.16 0.03
CA PHE A 5 1.74 8.45 -0.47
C PHE A 5 2.70 7.36 -0.01
N ASN A 6 3.63 7.00 -0.88
CA ASN A 6 4.59 5.93 -0.64
C ASN A 6 6.01 6.35 -1.02
N ILE A 7 6.97 5.97 -0.18
CA ILE A 7 8.41 5.96 -0.47
C ILE A 7 8.96 4.64 0.06
N GLY A 8 9.57 3.85 -0.80
CA GLY A 8 10.08 2.53 -0.45
C GLY A 8 9.24 1.41 -1.05
N ASP A 9 9.33 0.25 -0.46
CA ASP A 9 8.67 -1.00 -0.85
C ASP A 9 7.60 -1.46 0.14
N ALA A 10 7.27 -0.64 1.14
CA ALA A 10 6.05 -0.80 1.91
C ALA A 10 4.83 -0.67 0.97
N ARG A 11 3.82 -1.51 1.19
CA ARG A 11 2.69 -1.62 0.28
C ARG A 11 1.38 -1.18 0.92
N VAL A 12 0.50 -0.66 0.07
CA VAL A 12 -0.92 -0.47 0.39
C VAL A 12 -1.74 -1.32 -0.58
N TYR A 13 -2.55 -2.19 -0.01
CA TYR A 13 -3.53 -2.99 -0.73
C TYR A 13 -4.94 -2.48 -0.44
N LEU A 14 -5.83 -2.62 -1.41
CA LEU A 14 -7.27 -2.38 -1.28
C LEU A 14 -8.01 -3.67 -1.61
N LEU A 15 -8.81 -4.14 -0.66
CA LEU A 15 -9.87 -5.12 -0.91
C LEU A 15 -11.19 -4.37 -1.10
N ARG A 16 -11.76 -4.44 -2.30
CA ARG A 16 -13.05 -3.89 -2.69
C ARG A 16 -13.81 -4.94 -3.50
N ASP A 17 -15.05 -5.20 -3.17
CA ASP A 17 -15.90 -6.17 -3.86
C ASP A 17 -15.24 -7.57 -3.99
N ASN A 18 -14.56 -8.01 -2.94
CA ASN A 18 -13.76 -9.24 -2.87
C ASN A 18 -12.57 -9.30 -3.86
N MET A 19 -12.19 -8.19 -4.45
CA MET A 19 -11.02 -8.10 -5.31
C MET A 19 -9.90 -7.36 -4.58
N LEU A 20 -8.74 -8.02 -4.47
CA LEU A 20 -7.52 -7.40 -3.94
C LEU A 20 -6.77 -6.69 -5.07
N SER A 21 -6.31 -5.49 -4.79
CA SER A 21 -5.39 -4.76 -5.66
C SER A 21 -4.30 -4.09 -4.85
N GLN A 22 -3.06 -4.16 -5.30
CA GLN A 22 -1.98 -3.32 -4.77
C GLN A 22 -2.16 -1.90 -5.31
N VAL A 23 -2.29 -0.93 -4.41
CA VAL A 23 -2.48 0.50 -4.76
C VAL A 23 -1.15 1.17 -5.01
N THR A 24 -0.14 0.85 -4.21
CA THR A 24 1.20 1.44 -4.31
C THR A 24 2.08 0.65 -5.27
N ARG A 25 3.06 1.35 -5.83
CA ARG A 25 4.14 0.76 -6.62
C ARG A 25 5.40 0.72 -5.78
N ASP A 26 6.06 -0.44 -5.74
CA ASP A 26 7.29 -0.60 -4.98
C ASP A 26 8.45 0.19 -5.59
N HIS A 27 9.20 0.87 -4.77
CA HIS A 27 10.48 1.45 -5.18
C HIS A 27 11.60 0.43 -4.98
N SER A 28 11.55 -0.64 -5.77
CA SER A 28 12.51 -1.73 -5.73
C SER A 28 13.14 -2.01 -7.10
N ARG A 29 14.30 -2.66 -7.10
CA ARG A 29 14.97 -3.05 -8.34
C ARG A 29 14.13 -4.04 -9.15
N VAL A 30 13.50 -4.98 -8.48
CA VAL A 30 12.67 -5.99 -9.16
C VAL A 30 11.41 -5.40 -9.77
N GLN A 31 10.84 -4.36 -9.17
CA GLN A 31 9.71 -3.65 -9.77
C GLN A 31 10.07 -3.03 -11.12
N ILE A 32 11.26 -2.43 -11.22
CA ILE A 32 11.76 -1.89 -12.49
C ILE A 32 11.91 -3.01 -13.53
N LEU A 33 12.43 -4.18 -13.12
CA LEU A 33 12.63 -5.32 -14.01
C LEU A 33 11.31 -5.94 -14.49
N ILE A 34 10.27 -5.90 -13.66
CA ILE A 34 8.90 -6.29 -14.08
C ILE A 34 8.38 -5.32 -15.15
N GLU A 35 8.53 -4.02 -14.93
CA GLU A 35 8.01 -2.99 -15.84
C GLU A 35 8.75 -2.96 -17.19
N THR A 36 10.04 -3.29 -17.20
CA THR A 36 10.82 -3.44 -18.45
C THR A 36 10.59 -4.79 -19.15
N GLY A 37 9.81 -5.69 -18.53
CA GLY A 37 9.52 -7.02 -19.08
C GLY A 37 10.68 -8.01 -18.94
N GLU A 38 11.69 -7.69 -18.12
CA GLU A 38 12.83 -8.58 -17.87
C GLU A 38 12.50 -9.70 -16.88
N LEU A 39 11.52 -9.48 -15.99
CA LEU A 39 11.03 -10.47 -15.03
C LEU A 39 9.50 -10.51 -15.03
N THR A 40 8.94 -11.70 -14.77
CA THR A 40 7.54 -11.81 -14.36
C THR A 40 7.42 -11.51 -12.85
N PRO A 41 6.21 -11.19 -12.33
CA PRO A 41 6.00 -11.04 -10.90
C PRO A 41 6.44 -12.27 -10.09
N GLU A 42 6.19 -13.48 -10.58
CA GLU A 42 6.59 -14.72 -9.93
C GLU A 42 8.12 -14.90 -9.90
N GLN A 43 8.80 -14.50 -10.96
CA GLN A 43 10.27 -14.52 -11.00
C GLN A 43 10.86 -13.49 -10.04
N ALA A 44 10.25 -12.30 -9.96
CA ALA A 44 10.70 -11.23 -9.08
C ALA A 44 10.68 -11.62 -7.59
N ARG A 45 9.68 -12.39 -7.15
CA ARG A 45 9.59 -12.89 -5.76
C ARG A 45 10.79 -13.77 -5.35
N ARG A 46 11.46 -14.39 -6.30
CA ARG A 46 12.61 -15.29 -6.09
C ARG A 46 13.95 -14.68 -6.54
N ASP A 47 13.94 -13.47 -7.08
CA ASP A 47 15.13 -12.81 -7.57
C ASP A 47 16.02 -12.36 -6.40
N PRO A 48 17.32 -12.60 -6.44
CA PRO A 48 18.23 -12.18 -5.35
C PRO A 48 18.30 -10.66 -5.16
N ARG A 49 17.80 -9.88 -6.12
CA ARG A 49 17.75 -8.41 -6.07
C ARG A 49 16.43 -7.87 -5.49
N ARG A 50 15.52 -8.75 -4.99
CA ARG A 50 14.18 -8.33 -4.52
C ARG A 50 14.24 -7.30 -3.39
N ASN A 51 15.23 -7.40 -2.50
CA ASN A 51 15.42 -6.50 -1.36
C ASN A 51 16.24 -5.23 -1.70
N ILE A 52 16.50 -4.95 -2.98
CA ILE A 52 17.20 -3.72 -3.38
C ILE A 52 16.18 -2.60 -3.55
N VAL A 53 16.10 -1.75 -2.53
CA VAL A 53 15.25 -0.55 -2.54
C VAL A 53 15.93 0.54 -3.38
N THR A 54 15.16 1.19 -4.25
CA THR A 54 15.64 2.25 -5.16
C THR A 54 15.31 3.66 -4.68
N ARG A 55 14.39 3.79 -3.69
CA ARG A 55 14.01 5.05 -3.09
C ARG A 55 13.67 4.84 -1.62
N ALA A 56 14.29 5.58 -0.71
CA ALA A 56 14.07 5.51 0.73
C ALA A 56 14.30 6.86 1.40
N LEU A 57 13.55 7.18 2.45
CA LEU A 57 13.76 8.38 3.26
C LEU A 57 15.13 8.31 3.96
N GLY A 58 15.95 9.35 3.77
CA GLY A 58 17.25 9.44 4.44
C GLY A 58 18.33 8.45 3.96
N GLY A 59 18.05 7.66 2.93
CA GLY A 59 18.98 6.63 2.44
C GLY A 59 20.17 7.12 1.62
N GLY A 60 20.37 8.44 1.49
CA GLY A 60 21.46 9.00 0.69
C GLY A 60 21.32 8.77 -0.83
N ILE A 61 20.20 8.24 -1.28
CA ILE A 61 19.86 8.03 -2.69
C ILE A 61 19.35 9.35 -3.26
N ALA A 62 19.87 9.77 -4.41
CA ALA A 62 19.32 10.90 -5.14
C ALA A 62 17.83 10.66 -5.43
N ASP A 63 16.97 11.67 -5.25
CA ASP A 63 15.51 11.60 -5.36
C ASP A 63 14.77 10.85 -4.24
N SER A 64 15.41 10.54 -3.14
CA SER A 64 14.82 9.79 -2.03
C SER A 64 13.66 10.50 -1.31
N GLY A 65 13.46 11.78 -1.51
CA GLY A 65 12.50 12.62 -0.78
C GLY A 65 11.15 12.84 -1.45
N VAL A 66 10.96 12.39 -2.69
CA VAL A 66 9.70 12.61 -3.43
C VAL A 66 8.81 11.37 -3.33
N PRO A 67 7.65 11.45 -2.66
CA PRO A 67 6.71 10.34 -2.60
C PRO A 67 5.94 10.18 -3.92
N ASP A 68 5.57 8.94 -4.23
CA ASP A 68 4.48 8.69 -5.16
C ASP A 68 3.15 8.97 -4.46
N LEU A 69 2.22 9.58 -5.15
CA LEU A 69 0.90 9.98 -4.66
C LEU A 69 -0.18 9.21 -5.41
N TYR A 70 -1.09 8.61 -4.63
CA TYR A 70 -2.25 7.90 -5.16
C TYR A 70 -3.52 8.47 -4.55
N THR A 71 -4.58 8.54 -5.34
CA THR A 71 -5.90 8.95 -4.88
C THR A 71 -6.93 7.87 -5.19
N VAL A 72 -7.67 7.45 -4.16
CA VAL A 72 -8.71 6.42 -4.28
C VAL A 72 -10.04 7.00 -3.81
N PRO A 73 -11.10 7.00 -4.64
CA PRO A 73 -12.42 7.38 -4.19
C PRO A 73 -12.86 6.49 -3.02
N VAL A 74 -13.41 7.10 -1.97
CA VAL A 74 -13.91 6.37 -0.80
C VAL A 74 -15.18 5.63 -1.18
N ALA A 75 -15.23 4.34 -0.90
CA ALA A 75 -16.44 3.55 -0.97
C ALA A 75 -16.69 2.86 0.39
N ALA A 76 -17.96 2.70 0.75
CA ALA A 76 -18.32 1.91 1.92
C ALA A 76 -17.98 0.44 1.68
N GLY A 77 -17.41 -0.22 2.68
CA GLY A 77 -16.96 -1.60 2.56
C GLY A 77 -15.54 -1.76 2.03
N ASP A 78 -14.85 -0.67 1.68
CA ASP A 78 -13.41 -0.73 1.40
C ASP A 78 -12.66 -1.21 2.62
N ARG A 79 -11.70 -2.09 2.40
CA ARG A 79 -10.71 -2.49 3.41
C ARG A 79 -9.32 -2.30 2.85
N PHE A 80 -8.51 -1.49 3.53
CA PHE A 80 -7.12 -1.27 3.20
C PHE A 80 -6.22 -2.07 4.12
N LEU A 81 -5.13 -2.58 3.57
CA LEU A 81 -3.98 -3.08 4.30
C LEU A 81 -2.78 -2.19 3.97
N ILE A 82 -2.11 -1.67 4.98
CA ILE A 82 -0.81 -1.02 4.88
C ILE A 82 0.19 -1.97 5.56
N CYS A 83 1.23 -2.39 4.86
CA CYS A 83 2.18 -3.35 5.41
C CYS A 83 3.62 -3.06 5.01
N SER A 84 4.56 -3.56 5.82
CA SER A 84 5.97 -3.66 5.44
C SER A 84 6.21 -4.82 4.48
N ASP A 85 7.39 -4.83 3.85
CA ASP A 85 7.88 -5.91 2.98
C ASP A 85 7.93 -7.26 3.69
N GLY A 86 8.27 -7.32 4.99
CA GLY A 86 8.26 -8.55 5.78
C GLY A 86 6.92 -9.30 5.79
N LEU A 87 5.80 -8.63 5.46
CA LEU A 87 4.52 -9.31 5.26
C LEU A 87 4.38 -9.83 3.82
N SER A 88 4.64 -8.96 2.83
CA SER A 88 4.41 -9.28 1.42
C SER A 88 5.50 -10.19 0.82
N ASP A 89 6.63 -10.34 1.49
CA ASP A 89 7.66 -11.33 1.13
C ASP A 89 7.25 -12.75 1.53
N GLU A 90 6.55 -12.90 2.66
CA GLU A 90 6.10 -14.18 3.19
C GLU A 90 4.73 -14.61 2.63
N LEU A 91 3.82 -13.67 2.41
CA LEU A 91 2.46 -13.94 1.95
C LEU A 91 2.30 -13.49 0.49
N ASP A 92 1.70 -14.34 -0.33
CA ASP A 92 1.27 -13.94 -1.67
C ASP A 92 -0.09 -13.19 -1.62
N ASP A 93 -0.47 -12.60 -2.74
CA ASP A 93 -1.69 -11.81 -2.83
C ASP A 93 -2.96 -12.65 -2.55
N GLU A 94 -2.95 -13.95 -2.85
CA GLU A 94 -4.08 -14.87 -2.59
C GLU A 94 -4.24 -15.10 -1.08
N ALA A 95 -3.14 -15.34 -0.37
CA ALA A 95 -3.13 -15.48 1.08
C ALA A 95 -3.57 -14.19 1.77
N ILE A 96 -3.04 -13.03 1.34
CA ILE A 96 -3.44 -11.71 1.84
C ILE A 96 -4.95 -11.49 1.62
N ALA A 97 -5.46 -11.73 0.41
CA ALA A 97 -6.87 -11.57 0.07
C ALA A 97 -7.77 -12.45 0.95
N THR A 98 -7.37 -13.71 1.17
CA THR A 98 -8.11 -14.67 2.00
C THR A 98 -8.28 -14.15 3.43
N VAL A 99 -7.20 -13.66 4.04
CA VAL A 99 -7.24 -13.15 5.41
C VAL A 99 -8.04 -11.84 5.49
N LEU A 100 -7.88 -10.93 4.52
CA LEU A 100 -8.64 -9.69 4.48
C LEU A 100 -10.15 -9.92 4.31
N ALA A 101 -10.54 -10.92 3.52
CA ALA A 101 -11.94 -11.26 3.25
C ALA A 101 -12.62 -12.10 4.36
N ALA A 102 -11.89 -12.54 5.39
CA ALA A 102 -12.40 -13.46 6.41
C ALA A 102 -13.50 -12.89 7.34
N GLY A 103 -13.93 -11.63 7.15
CA GLY A 103 -15.02 -11.01 7.91
C GLY A 103 -14.67 -10.66 9.37
N CYS A 104 -13.40 -10.72 9.74
CA CYS A 104 -12.93 -10.33 11.06
C CYS A 104 -12.87 -8.81 11.21
N THR A 105 -12.79 -8.31 12.46
CA THR A 105 -12.51 -6.89 12.74
C THR A 105 -11.15 -6.50 12.18
N ALA A 106 -10.94 -5.20 11.89
CA ALA A 106 -9.66 -4.70 11.39
C ALA A 106 -8.47 -5.12 12.28
N GLN A 107 -8.63 -4.99 13.61
CA GLN A 107 -7.61 -5.42 14.58
C GLN A 107 -7.30 -6.91 14.45
N ARG A 108 -8.33 -7.76 14.45
CA ARG A 108 -8.13 -9.21 14.36
C ARG A 108 -7.52 -9.62 13.02
N THR A 109 -7.90 -8.97 11.95
CA THR A 109 -7.33 -9.20 10.62
C THR A 109 -5.84 -8.86 10.58
N ALA A 110 -5.43 -7.72 11.16
CA ALA A 110 -4.02 -7.36 11.26
C ALA A 110 -3.21 -8.38 12.07
N GLU A 111 -3.75 -8.86 13.21
CA GLU A 111 -3.12 -9.92 14.01
C GLU A 111 -2.94 -11.22 13.23
N LEU A 112 -3.96 -11.63 12.47
CA LEU A 112 -3.91 -12.84 11.65
C LEU A 112 -2.89 -12.73 10.51
N LEU A 113 -2.78 -11.57 9.88
CA LEU A 113 -1.78 -11.31 8.83
C LEU A 113 -0.35 -11.41 9.38
N VAL A 114 -0.09 -10.79 10.53
CA VAL A 114 1.21 -10.89 11.19
C VAL A 114 1.52 -12.33 11.60
N ALA A 115 0.56 -13.05 12.17
CA ALA A 115 0.75 -14.44 12.55
C ALA A 115 1.06 -15.34 11.33
N ALA A 116 0.31 -15.17 10.23
CA ALA A 116 0.54 -15.92 9.00
C ALA A 116 1.93 -15.62 8.38
N SER A 117 2.37 -14.37 8.41
CA SER A 117 3.73 -14.01 7.96
C SER A 117 4.81 -14.69 8.81
N LEU A 118 4.64 -14.74 10.14
CA LEU A 118 5.59 -15.43 11.02
C LEU A 118 5.60 -16.95 10.79
N GLU A 119 4.45 -17.54 10.50
CA GLU A 119 4.34 -18.95 10.14
C GLU A 119 4.96 -19.26 8.76
N GLY A 120 4.94 -18.28 7.83
CA GLY A 120 5.54 -18.38 6.51
C GLY A 120 7.08 -18.39 6.54
N GLY A 121 7.68 -17.91 7.62
CA GLY A 121 9.13 -17.91 7.80
C GLY A 121 9.59 -16.80 8.74
N GLY A 122 8.92 -15.65 8.74
CA GLY A 122 9.24 -14.53 9.62
C GLY A 122 10.68 -14.03 9.46
N HIS A 123 11.15 -13.95 8.21
CA HIS A 123 12.54 -13.59 7.92
C HIS A 123 12.86 -12.11 8.18
N ASP A 124 11.84 -11.26 8.30
CA ASP A 124 12.00 -9.83 8.60
C ASP A 124 10.92 -9.33 9.56
N ASN A 125 11.07 -8.08 10.02
CA ASN A 125 10.10 -7.36 10.83
C ASN A 125 8.79 -7.17 10.05
N THR A 126 7.68 -7.67 10.61
CA THR A 126 6.37 -7.60 9.99
C THR A 126 5.49 -6.57 10.67
N THR A 127 4.95 -5.64 9.88
CA THR A 127 3.98 -4.66 10.32
C THR A 127 2.74 -4.72 9.44
N ALA A 128 1.55 -4.69 10.05
CA ALA A 128 0.27 -4.63 9.36
C ALA A 128 -0.67 -3.64 10.03
N VAL A 129 -1.28 -2.76 9.23
CA VAL A 129 -2.37 -1.86 9.65
C VAL A 129 -3.55 -2.11 8.72
N VAL A 130 -4.71 -2.42 9.29
CA VAL A 130 -5.96 -2.63 8.55
C VAL A 130 -6.91 -1.48 8.83
N VAL A 131 -7.49 -0.91 7.77
CA VAL A 131 -8.43 0.22 7.85
C VAL A 131 -9.70 -0.13 7.09
N ASP A 132 -10.85 -0.03 7.77
CA ASP A 132 -12.17 -0.25 7.18
C ASP A 132 -12.89 1.07 6.92
N SER A 133 -13.46 1.21 5.73
CA SER A 133 -14.37 2.31 5.40
C SER A 133 -15.81 1.88 5.70
N LEU A 134 -16.31 2.27 6.88
CA LEU A 134 -17.66 1.88 7.34
C LEU A 134 -18.76 2.72 6.71
N GLN A 135 -18.49 4.00 6.41
CA GLN A 135 -19.42 4.93 5.82
C GLN A 135 -18.69 5.89 4.88
N VAL A 136 -19.37 6.24 3.78
CA VAL A 136 -18.90 7.36 2.94
C VAL A 136 -19.45 8.64 3.57
N PRO A 137 -18.59 9.57 4.02
CA PRO A 137 -19.08 10.85 4.51
C PRO A 137 -19.87 11.56 3.40
N THR A 138 -21.15 11.86 3.64
CA THR A 138 -21.88 12.75 2.77
C THR A 138 -21.28 14.15 2.95
N PRO A 139 -20.70 14.77 1.91
CA PRO A 139 -20.18 16.12 2.05
C PRO A 139 -21.33 17.04 2.47
N PRO A 140 -21.11 17.96 3.41
CA PRO A 140 -22.16 18.94 3.77
C PRO A 140 -22.58 19.71 2.53
N LEU A 141 -23.89 19.97 2.42
CA LEU A 141 -24.46 20.73 1.29
C LEU A 141 -23.67 22.04 1.15
N GLY A 142 -22.97 22.25 0.03
CA GLY A 142 -22.13 23.41 -0.23
C GLY A 142 -20.64 23.25 0.04
N ALA A 143 -20.16 22.10 0.48
CA ALA A 143 -18.72 21.85 0.56
C ALA A 143 -18.13 21.77 -0.87
N ARG A 144 -17.24 22.70 -1.20
CA ARG A 144 -16.44 22.60 -2.42
C ARG A 144 -15.46 21.44 -2.27
N ALA A 145 -15.35 20.61 -3.28
CA ALA A 145 -14.27 19.64 -3.36
C ALA A 145 -12.92 20.37 -3.25
N PHE A 146 -12.04 19.93 -2.37
CA PHE A 146 -10.68 20.45 -2.30
C PHE A 146 -9.97 20.09 -3.60
N HIS A 147 -9.65 21.11 -4.40
CA HIS A 147 -8.75 20.95 -5.53
C HIS A 147 -7.35 21.40 -5.11
N PRO A 148 -6.30 20.59 -5.35
CA PRO A 148 -4.93 20.94 -4.98
C PRO A 148 -4.41 22.27 -5.58
N GLY A 149 -5.13 22.87 -6.53
CA GLY A 149 -4.81 24.15 -7.14
C GLY A 149 -5.31 25.39 -6.39
N ASP A 150 -6.19 25.25 -5.38
CA ASP A 150 -6.80 26.39 -4.69
C ASP A 150 -5.89 27.04 -3.62
N ALA A 151 -4.72 26.48 -3.35
CA ALA A 151 -3.79 26.97 -2.32
C ALA A 151 -2.86 28.12 -2.78
N SER A 152 -2.89 28.54 -4.05
CA SER A 152 -1.90 29.47 -4.60
C SER A 152 -2.35 30.92 -4.77
N SER A 153 -3.52 31.37 -4.24
CA SER A 153 -4.04 32.72 -4.48
C SER A 153 -4.26 33.61 -3.25
N GLN A 154 -3.64 33.29 -2.09
CA GLN A 154 -3.67 34.24 -0.95
C GLN A 154 -2.26 34.49 -0.40
N GLY A 155 -1.56 35.42 -1.08
CA GLY A 155 -0.24 35.86 -0.61
C GLY A 155 0.37 36.92 -1.51
N ALA A 156 -0.34 38.04 -1.71
CA ALA A 156 0.29 39.32 -2.16
C ALA A 156 -0.71 40.49 -2.00
N GLN A 157 -0.73 41.08 -0.84
CA GLN A 157 -0.96 42.52 -0.63
C GLN A 157 -0.27 42.97 0.64
#